data_6489c8a6ee5397155e29385b4b43d6bc
#
_entry.id   6489c8a6ee5397155e29385b4b43d6bc
#
_cell.length_a   1.000
_cell.length_b   1.000
_cell.length_c   1.000
_cell.angle_alpha   90.00
_cell.angle_beta   90.00
_cell.angle_gamma   90.00
#
_symmetry.space_group_name_H-M   'P 1'
#
loop_
_entity.id
_entity.type
_entity.pdbx_description
1 polymer ?
#
loop_
_entity_poly.entity_id
_entity_poly.type
_entity_poly.pdbx_seq_one_letter_code
_entity_poly.pdbx_strand_id
1 'polypeptide(L)'
;SYLVCVEKDYLAPREYYLSKKACPEPERQNLSDIVETERELTIIYVPEYIMETVSLMKQANPDMRRLLFLSDKRYISAQNQNSIHKAITNNFPDVKLELVTAGDIQTDELIDILQNADKQLPPLGKRHAAGAAGQQPILI
;
A
#
# COMPACT_ATOMS: atom_id res chain seq x y z
N SER A 1 23.69 21.01 10.72
CA SER A 1 22.73 20.61 9.68
C SER A 1 21.88 19.44 10.15
N TYR A 2 20.67 19.42 9.70
CA TYR A 2 19.70 18.36 10.01
C TYR A 2 19.54 17.44 8.79
N LEU A 3 19.57 16.13 9.02
CA LEU A 3 19.31 15.12 8.02
C LEU A 3 17.96 14.45 8.33
N VAL A 4 17.05 14.47 7.39
CA VAL A 4 15.70 13.89 7.53
C VAL A 4 15.42 12.93 6.39
N CYS A 5 14.99 11.71 6.74
CA CYS A 5 14.52 10.73 5.77
C CYS A 5 12.99 10.82 5.66
N VAL A 6 12.48 10.92 4.46
CA VAL A 6 11.05 11.03 4.18
C VAL A 6 10.60 10.04 3.12
N GLU A 7 9.39 9.55 3.23
CA GLU A 7 8.76 8.64 2.26
C GLU A 7 7.88 9.38 1.26
N LYS A 8 7.49 10.61 1.60
CA LYS A 8 6.69 11.49 0.74
C LYS A 8 7.40 12.81 0.50
N ASP A 9 7.19 13.38 -0.64
CA ASP A 9 7.76 14.66 -1.07
C ASP A 9 6.94 15.89 -0.61
N TYR A 10 6.06 15.69 0.35
CA TYR A 10 5.19 16.72 0.89
C TYR A 10 4.96 16.58 2.39
N LEU A 11 4.54 17.68 3.02
CA LEU A 11 3.96 17.70 4.36
C LEU A 11 2.45 17.90 4.29
N ALA A 12 1.75 17.26 5.20
CA ALA A 12 0.33 17.48 5.43
C ALA A 12 0.12 18.44 6.62
N PRO A 13 -0.99 19.19 6.69
CA PRO A 13 -1.40 19.88 7.89
C PRO A 13 -1.51 18.94 9.10
N ARG A 14 -1.19 19.47 10.29
CA ARG A 14 -1.11 18.70 11.54
C ARG A 14 -2.37 17.86 11.82
N GLU A 15 -3.52 18.37 11.45
CA GLU A 15 -4.81 17.71 11.65
C GLU A 15 -4.91 16.33 10.97
N TYR A 16 -4.26 16.16 9.83
CA TYR A 16 -4.23 14.86 9.13
C TYR A 16 -3.39 13.83 9.88
N TYR A 17 -2.27 14.25 10.48
CA TYR A 17 -1.45 13.35 11.30
C TYR A 17 -2.21 12.90 12.56
N LEU A 18 -2.96 13.81 13.18
CA LEU A 18 -3.73 13.52 14.39
C LEU A 18 -4.96 12.66 14.09
N SER A 19 -5.67 12.95 13.01
CA SER A 19 -6.85 12.19 12.61
C SER A 19 -6.50 10.89 11.89
N LYS A 20 -5.23 10.71 11.48
CA LYS A 20 -4.73 9.54 10.71
C LYS A 20 -5.49 9.34 9.39
N LYS A 21 -5.87 10.44 8.76
CA LYS A 21 -6.55 10.45 7.46
C LYS A 21 -5.58 10.87 6.35
N ALA A 22 -5.83 10.36 5.14
CA ALA A 22 -5.06 10.78 3.98
C ALA A 22 -5.28 12.26 3.67
N CYS A 23 -4.18 13.01 3.43
CA CYS A 23 -4.23 14.41 3.07
C CYS A 23 -4.51 14.55 1.56
N PRO A 24 -5.54 15.31 1.15
CA PRO A 24 -5.78 15.59 -0.26
C PRO A 24 -4.66 16.43 -0.87
N GLU A 25 -4.40 16.25 -2.16
CA GLU A 25 -3.31 16.92 -2.87
C GLU A 25 -3.32 18.46 -2.73
N PRO A 26 -4.47 19.16 -2.85
CA PRO A 26 -4.48 20.62 -2.75
C PRO A 26 -4.04 21.18 -1.40
N GLU A 27 -4.08 20.38 -0.35
CA GLU A 27 -3.71 20.77 1.01
C GLU A 27 -2.29 20.39 1.40
N ARG A 28 -1.54 19.76 0.49
CA ARG A 28 -0.16 19.35 0.70
C ARG A 28 0.80 20.51 0.48
N GLN A 29 1.83 20.59 1.34
CA GLN A 29 2.94 21.51 1.17
C GLN A 29 4.15 20.74 0.64
N ASN A 30 4.71 21.13 -0.49
CA ASN A 30 5.87 20.48 -1.07
C ASN A 30 7.12 20.66 -0.19
N LEU A 31 7.86 19.59 -0.02
CA LEU A 31 9.11 19.64 0.74
C LEU A 31 10.18 20.46 0.05
N SER A 32 10.19 20.51 -1.28
CA SER A 32 11.12 21.35 -2.06
C SER A 32 11.05 22.82 -1.65
N ASP A 33 9.83 23.34 -1.44
CA ASP A 33 9.62 24.74 -1.06
C ASP A 33 10.19 25.05 0.33
N ILE A 34 10.18 24.07 1.22
CA ILE A 34 10.74 24.18 2.56
C ILE A 34 12.27 24.15 2.52
N VAL A 35 12.85 23.22 1.75
CA VAL A 35 14.31 23.08 1.61
C VAL A 35 14.96 24.32 1.02
N GLU A 36 14.30 24.98 0.07
CA GLU A 36 14.80 26.22 -0.52
C GLU A 36 14.95 27.35 0.50
N THR A 37 14.15 27.34 1.56
CA THR A 37 14.17 28.37 2.62
C THR A 37 15.08 28.02 3.79
N GLU A 38 15.39 26.73 4.01
CA GLU A 38 16.13 26.23 5.17
C GLU A 38 17.51 25.67 4.78
N ARG A 39 18.55 26.49 4.88
CA ARG A 39 19.92 26.14 4.45
C ARG A 39 20.59 24.99 5.22
N GLU A 40 20.12 24.67 6.40
CA GLU A 40 20.68 23.63 7.26
C GLU A 40 19.95 22.29 7.18
N LEU A 41 18.94 22.18 6.32
CA LEU A 41 18.12 20.99 6.18
C LEU A 41 18.53 20.19 4.94
N THR A 42 18.86 18.94 5.14
CA THR A 42 19.04 17.96 4.06
C THR A 42 17.97 16.89 4.15
N ILE A 43 17.24 16.69 3.07
CA ILE A 43 16.19 15.69 2.98
C ILE A 43 16.65 14.54 2.09
N ILE A 44 16.55 13.32 2.61
CA ILE A 44 16.69 12.08 1.83
C ILE A 44 15.29 11.55 1.57
N TYR A 45 14.91 11.53 0.31
CA TYR A 45 13.65 10.95 -0.14
C TYR A 45 13.82 9.44 -0.38
N VAL A 46 13.00 8.64 0.30
CA VAL A 46 12.92 7.19 0.11
C VAL A 46 11.57 6.89 -0.53
N PRO A 47 11.50 6.73 -1.84
CA PRO A 47 10.23 6.55 -2.53
C PRO A 47 9.58 5.21 -2.18
N GLU A 48 8.27 5.18 -2.19
CA GLU A 48 7.49 3.94 -2.16
C GLU A 48 7.29 3.43 -3.57
N TYR A 49 7.49 2.13 -3.75
CA TYR A 49 7.36 1.45 -5.03
C TYR A 49 6.08 0.60 -5.10
N ILE A 50 4.93 1.18 -4.71
CA ILE A 50 3.64 0.46 -4.68
C ILE A 50 3.25 0.00 -6.08
N MET A 51 3.28 0.91 -7.04
CA MET A 51 2.91 0.61 -8.43
C MET A 51 3.82 -0.46 -9.05
N GLU A 52 5.12 -0.31 -8.86
CA GLU A 52 6.13 -1.25 -9.35
C GLU A 52 5.98 -2.62 -8.69
N THR A 53 5.71 -2.64 -7.39
CA THR A 53 5.48 -3.88 -6.65
C THR A 53 4.26 -4.62 -7.16
N VAL A 54 3.13 -3.93 -7.33
CA VAL A 54 1.91 -4.54 -7.88
C VAL A 54 2.12 -5.00 -9.31
N SER A 55 2.86 -4.24 -10.12
CA SER A 55 3.22 -4.64 -11.48
C SER A 55 4.03 -5.93 -11.52
N LEU A 56 5.02 -6.07 -10.63
CA LEU A 56 5.81 -7.31 -10.51
C LEU A 56 4.95 -8.49 -10.04
N MET A 57 4.05 -8.27 -9.08
CA MET A 57 3.10 -9.30 -8.63
C MET A 57 2.20 -9.77 -9.78
N LYS A 58 1.71 -8.84 -10.59
CA LYS A 58 0.88 -9.15 -11.76
C LYS A 58 1.67 -9.87 -12.86
N GLN A 59 2.94 -9.52 -13.07
CA GLN A 59 3.83 -10.22 -13.99
C GLN A 59 4.10 -11.66 -13.55
N ALA A 60 4.35 -11.85 -12.26
CA ALA A 60 4.56 -13.17 -11.68
C ALA A 60 3.29 -14.02 -11.67
N ASN A 61 2.14 -13.40 -11.58
CA ASN A 61 0.84 -14.06 -11.56
C ASN A 61 -0.16 -13.28 -12.45
N PRO A 62 -0.13 -13.49 -13.78
CA PRO A 62 -1.01 -12.77 -14.72
C PRO A 62 -2.50 -12.93 -14.45
N ASP A 63 -2.91 -14.03 -13.85
CA ASP A 63 -4.29 -14.35 -13.52
C ASP A 63 -4.73 -13.79 -12.15
N MET A 64 -3.89 -13.00 -11.49
CA MET A 64 -4.24 -12.35 -10.24
C MET A 64 -5.50 -11.50 -10.39
N ARG A 65 -6.52 -11.80 -9.57
CA ARG A 65 -7.80 -11.08 -9.55
C ARG A 65 -8.09 -10.42 -8.22
N ARG A 66 -7.31 -10.74 -7.19
CA ARG A 66 -7.46 -10.20 -5.84
C ARG A 66 -6.10 -9.84 -5.28
N LEU A 67 -6.05 -8.74 -4.55
CA LEU A 67 -4.88 -8.29 -3.82
C LEU A 67 -5.31 -7.91 -2.40
N LEU A 68 -4.69 -8.52 -1.41
CA LEU A 68 -4.91 -8.18 -0.01
C LEU A 68 -3.80 -7.23 0.46
N PHE A 69 -4.18 -6.07 0.94
CA PHE A 69 -3.27 -5.09 1.51
C PHE A 69 -3.47 -4.99 3.03
N LEU A 70 -2.45 -5.40 3.77
CA LEU A 70 -2.43 -5.32 5.22
C LEU A 70 -1.69 -4.06 5.66
N SER A 71 -2.29 -3.31 6.54
CA SER A 71 -1.70 -2.08 7.08
C SER A 71 -2.10 -1.85 8.54
N ASP A 72 -1.52 -0.84 9.14
CA ASP A 72 -1.88 -0.38 10.48
C ASP A 72 -2.67 0.94 10.44
N LYS A 73 -2.89 1.58 11.61
CA LYS A 73 -3.64 2.84 11.73
C LYS A 73 -2.76 4.10 11.76
N ARG A 74 -1.48 4.01 11.39
CA ARG A 74 -0.63 5.20 11.31
C ARG A 74 -1.03 6.08 10.13
N TYR A 75 -0.65 7.37 10.22
CA TYR A 75 -0.88 8.30 9.12
C TYR A 75 -0.30 7.81 7.79
N ILE A 76 0.94 7.32 7.80
CA ILE A 76 1.59 6.82 6.59
C ILE A 76 0.84 5.64 5.96
N SER A 77 0.26 4.78 6.78
CA SER A 77 -0.55 3.66 6.30
C SER A 77 -1.85 4.12 5.63
N ALA A 78 -2.48 5.19 6.12
CA ALA A 78 -3.62 5.80 5.45
C ALA A 78 -3.25 6.37 4.08
N GLN A 79 -2.07 6.99 3.95
CA GLN A 79 -1.55 7.45 2.66
C GLN A 79 -1.26 6.28 1.71
N ASN A 80 -0.67 5.21 2.22
CA ASN A 80 -0.36 4.02 1.42
C ASN A 80 -1.63 3.30 0.94
N GLN A 81 -2.66 3.19 1.78
CA GLN A 81 -3.97 2.68 1.36
C GLN A 81 -4.57 3.51 0.23
N ASN A 82 -4.49 4.84 0.32
CA ASN A 82 -4.96 5.72 -0.73
C ASN A 82 -4.14 5.56 -2.02
N SER A 83 -2.82 5.45 -1.92
CA SER A 83 -1.93 5.27 -3.07
C SER A 83 -2.17 3.94 -3.78
N ILE A 84 -2.31 2.84 -3.03
CA ILE A 84 -2.58 1.53 -3.63
C ILE A 84 -3.98 1.46 -4.23
N HIS A 85 -4.96 2.07 -3.60
CA HIS A 85 -6.31 2.15 -4.15
C HIS A 85 -6.33 2.85 -5.51
N LYS A 86 -5.63 3.99 -5.62
CA LYS A 86 -5.51 4.71 -6.89
C LYS A 86 -4.75 3.90 -7.95
N ALA A 87 -3.63 3.26 -7.56
CA ALA A 87 -2.84 2.44 -8.47
C ALA A 87 -3.66 1.27 -9.05
N ILE A 88 -4.40 0.56 -8.22
CA ILE A 88 -5.25 -0.56 -8.65
C ILE A 88 -6.39 -0.06 -9.52
N THR A 89 -7.12 0.97 -9.11
CA THR A 89 -8.25 1.50 -9.86
C THR A 89 -7.86 1.99 -11.24
N ASN A 90 -6.71 2.66 -11.35
CA ASN A 90 -6.28 3.27 -12.61
C ASN A 90 -5.55 2.30 -13.56
N ASN A 91 -4.84 1.31 -13.04
CA ASN A 91 -3.93 0.50 -13.84
C ASN A 91 -4.28 -1.00 -13.85
N PHE A 92 -5.03 -1.48 -12.87
CA PHE A 92 -5.40 -2.89 -12.72
C PHE A 92 -6.88 -3.03 -12.39
N PRO A 93 -7.79 -2.58 -13.28
CA PRO A 93 -9.23 -2.55 -12.98
C PRO A 93 -9.85 -3.95 -12.82
N ASP A 94 -9.16 -4.98 -13.27
CA ASP A 94 -9.56 -6.38 -13.12
C ASP A 94 -9.14 -7.01 -11.78
N VAL A 95 -8.38 -6.27 -10.97
CA VAL A 95 -7.93 -6.71 -9.65
C VAL A 95 -8.78 -6.10 -8.55
N LYS A 96 -9.39 -6.95 -7.73
CA LYS A 96 -10.12 -6.52 -6.54
C LYS A 96 -9.14 -6.27 -5.41
N LEU A 97 -9.12 -5.05 -4.88
CA LEU A 97 -8.33 -4.68 -3.71
C LEU A 97 -9.14 -4.91 -2.43
N GLU A 98 -8.54 -5.61 -1.49
CA GLU A 98 -9.07 -5.79 -0.14
C GLU A 98 -8.11 -5.13 0.86
N LEU A 99 -8.62 -4.16 1.62
CA LEU A 99 -7.86 -3.43 2.64
C LEU A 99 -8.18 -4.02 4.02
N VAL A 100 -7.16 -4.43 4.73
CA VAL A 100 -7.26 -4.92 6.11
C VAL A 100 -6.35 -4.08 6.99
N THR A 101 -6.93 -3.44 8.00
CA THR A 101 -6.22 -2.55 8.91
C THR A 101 -6.08 -3.20 10.29
N ALA A 102 -4.84 -3.35 10.75
CA ALA A 102 -4.57 -3.84 12.10
C ALA A 102 -5.20 -2.90 13.14
N GLY A 103 -5.83 -3.48 14.15
CA GLY A 103 -6.61 -2.76 15.18
C GLY A 103 -8.10 -2.64 14.87
N ASP A 104 -8.53 -2.85 13.62
CA ASP A 104 -9.94 -3.04 13.27
C ASP A 104 -10.33 -4.51 13.37
N ILE A 105 -9.36 -5.41 13.33
CA ILE A 105 -9.53 -6.85 13.47
C ILE A 105 -8.64 -7.39 14.59
N GLN A 106 -9.07 -8.49 15.20
CA GLN A 106 -8.28 -9.24 16.15
C GLN A 106 -7.25 -10.12 15.42
N THR A 107 -6.20 -10.54 16.14
CA THR A 107 -5.18 -11.43 15.58
C THR A 107 -5.77 -12.73 15.04
N ASP A 108 -6.76 -13.30 15.74
CA ASP A 108 -7.44 -14.52 15.32
C ASP A 108 -8.19 -14.32 13.99
N GLU A 109 -8.86 -13.19 13.82
CA GLU A 109 -9.54 -12.83 12.58
C GLU A 109 -8.55 -12.65 11.43
N LEU A 110 -7.37 -12.07 11.68
CA LEU A 110 -6.32 -11.97 10.68
C LEU A 110 -5.82 -13.35 10.25
N ILE A 111 -5.60 -14.24 11.20
CA ILE A 111 -5.19 -15.62 10.91
C ILE A 111 -6.26 -16.32 10.06
N ASP A 112 -7.53 -16.14 10.38
CA ASP A 112 -8.64 -16.70 9.61
C ASP A 112 -8.69 -16.16 8.18
N ILE A 113 -8.48 -14.86 7.99
CA ILE A 113 -8.41 -14.23 6.65
C ILE A 113 -7.28 -14.86 5.84
N LEU A 114 -6.09 -15.01 6.41
CA LEU A 114 -4.92 -15.59 5.75
C LEU A 114 -5.14 -17.05 5.41
N GLN A 115 -5.71 -17.84 6.33
CA GLN A 115 -6.04 -19.24 6.09
C GLN A 115 -7.14 -19.42 5.05
N ASN A 116 -8.13 -18.54 5.01
CA ASN A 116 -9.19 -18.59 4.00
C ASN A 116 -8.69 -18.17 2.62
N ALA A 117 -7.69 -17.30 2.52
CA ALA A 117 -7.01 -17.00 1.26
C ALA A 117 -6.41 -18.26 0.65
N ASP A 118 -5.77 -19.10 1.47
CA ASP A 118 -5.24 -20.41 1.04
C ASP A 118 -6.34 -21.40 0.64
N LYS A 119 -7.46 -21.44 1.38
CA LYS A 119 -8.59 -22.32 1.09
C LYS A 119 -9.31 -22.01 -0.22
N GLN A 120 -9.18 -20.79 -0.74
CA GLN A 120 -9.73 -20.41 -2.03
C GLN A 120 -8.86 -20.86 -3.21
N LEU A 121 -7.69 -21.43 -2.95
CA LEU A 121 -6.86 -22.04 -3.96
C LEU A 121 -7.54 -23.28 -4.56
N PRO A 122 -7.50 -23.47 -5.89
CA PRO A 122 -8.02 -24.68 -6.50
C PRO A 122 -7.22 -25.93 -6.01
N PRO A 123 -7.80 -27.14 -6.12
CA PRO A 123 -7.09 -28.37 -5.81
C PRO A 123 -5.75 -28.46 -6.52
N LEU A 124 -4.78 -29.16 -5.93
CA LEU A 124 -3.39 -29.19 -6.38
C LEU A 124 -3.23 -29.50 -7.88
N GLY A 125 -4.01 -30.45 -8.40
CA GLY A 125 -4.00 -30.79 -9.83
C GLY A 125 -4.50 -29.67 -10.74
N LYS A 126 -5.48 -28.90 -10.29
CA LYS A 126 -5.98 -27.72 -11.02
C LYS A 126 -5.05 -26.52 -10.92
N ARG A 127 -4.28 -26.40 -9.81
CA ARG A 127 -3.25 -25.37 -9.68
C ARG A 127 -2.15 -25.53 -10.70
N HIS A 128 -1.73 -26.74 -11.00
CA HIS A 128 -0.74 -27.01 -12.04
C HIS A 128 -1.26 -26.67 -13.44
N ALA A 129 -2.51 -26.98 -13.74
CA ALA A 129 -3.13 -26.70 -15.02
C ALA A 129 -3.39 -25.20 -15.24
N ALA A 130 -3.71 -24.46 -14.17
CA ALA A 130 -3.97 -23.01 -14.20
C ALA A 130 -2.73 -22.15 -13.89
N GLY A 131 -1.56 -22.76 -13.69
CA GLY A 131 -0.38 -22.08 -13.17
C GLY A 131 -0.61 -21.51 -11.79
N ALA A 132 -0.13 -20.32 -11.52
CA ALA A 132 -0.32 -19.64 -10.23
C ALA A 132 -1.66 -18.91 -10.08
N ALA A 133 -2.65 -19.18 -10.95
CA ALA A 133 -3.91 -18.46 -11.05
C ALA A 133 -4.74 -18.43 -9.76
N GLY A 134 -4.58 -19.43 -8.88
CA GLY A 134 -5.27 -19.49 -7.60
C GLY A 134 -4.60 -18.74 -6.46
N GLN A 135 -3.38 -18.28 -6.63
CA GLN A 135 -2.64 -17.59 -5.58
C GLN A 135 -3.13 -16.14 -5.44
N GLN A 136 -3.37 -15.74 -4.20
CA GLN A 136 -3.74 -14.36 -3.87
C GLN A 136 -2.57 -13.69 -3.19
N PRO A 137 -1.87 -12.76 -3.88
CA PRO A 137 -0.75 -12.09 -3.27
C PRO A 137 -1.19 -11.18 -2.12
N ILE A 138 -0.33 -11.11 -1.11
CA ILE A 138 -0.49 -10.29 0.07
C ILE A 138 0.58 -9.21 0.05
N LEU A 139 0.17 -7.97 0.18
CA LEU A 139 1.04 -6.80 0.31
C LEU A 139 0.90 -6.22 1.72
N ILE A 140 2.01 -6.07 2.38
CA ILE A 140 2.07 -5.54 3.74
C ILE A 140 2.68 -4.13 3.74
#